data_dc9f309c16dfdbc7dd19ae3868099e92
#
_entry.id   dc9f309c16dfdbc7dd19ae3868099e92
#
_cell.length_a   1.000
_cell.length_b   1.000
_cell.length_c   1.000
_cell.angle_alpha   90.00
_cell.angle_beta   90.00
_cell.angle_gamma   90.00
#
_symmetry.space_group_name_H-M   'P 1'
#
loop_
_entity.id
_entity.type
_entity.pdbx_description
1 polymer ?
#
loop_
_entity_poly.entity_id
_entity_poly.type
_entity_poly.pdbx_seq_one_letter_code
_entity_poly.pdbx_strand_id
1 'polypeptide(L)'
;GGGITDGTLFGQAKGETRVSVSTDGDAWFLLNPELAPVLDSYFPTDGGGDFSLPVNPVLAKGDFAEGGLARFTELYAGSGGGSGYDIAWAIDTDNKPVALGQVQFLRFEVLSGKAEIDAVSDTRPQTKNLAWGFEGFSSDPMANGWAMHGDESLFKWNAESGALALTWDSEKPNSYFYRPLGLTLTEGDHFAFTFDIVFNQVKAGYLDGQPYTFEVALGLVNIESAKADVFNRGTGTDSPNLLEWDYFPDTGFGATISSAIASTTSQFAAGFTFPAAMVIGETYSVRMEFNPGKRALKTFMLQNGKAWKEIETVTLKHDFADFAVDAFSISSYTAKGGDSSLLATGWVDNLAIAVARSQPRIVSGRLTDGQWTARSFDFGAVGSVLERSADLLEWHPVENGVREEGFYLRLIDENPLVGGGFYRLSR
;
A
#
# COMPACT_ATOMS: atom_id res chain seq x y z
N GLY A 1 9.61 -26.08 -1.02
CA GLY A 1 10.81 -25.43 -1.51
C GLY A 1 11.73 -25.05 -0.37
N GLY A 2 13.00 -25.37 -0.49
CA GLY A 2 14.02 -24.89 0.45
C GLY A 2 14.39 -23.46 0.05
N GLY A 3 14.48 -22.57 1.03
CA GLY A 3 15.04 -21.24 0.78
C GLY A 3 16.52 -21.33 0.37
N ILE A 4 17.06 -20.22 -0.09
CA ILE A 4 18.52 -20.10 -0.35
C ILE A 4 19.24 -20.34 0.96
N THR A 5 20.01 -21.41 1.03
CA THR A 5 20.72 -21.77 2.26
C THR A 5 22.21 -21.58 2.19
N ASP A 6 22.81 -21.74 1.03
CA ASP A 6 24.27 -21.73 0.85
C ASP A 6 24.74 -21.05 -0.43
N GLY A 7 23.83 -20.52 -1.24
CA GLY A 7 24.13 -19.87 -2.52
C GLY A 7 24.49 -20.85 -3.64
N THR A 8 24.20 -22.12 -3.49
CA THR A 8 24.35 -23.07 -4.62
C THR A 8 23.17 -22.99 -5.58
N LEU A 9 23.45 -23.13 -6.85
CA LEU A 9 22.43 -23.14 -7.88
C LEU A 9 21.71 -24.48 -7.90
N PHE A 10 20.38 -24.44 -8.13
CA PHE A 10 19.62 -25.65 -8.34
C PHE A 10 20.04 -26.39 -9.60
N GLY A 11 20.03 -27.69 -9.49
CA GLY A 11 19.92 -28.65 -10.56
C GLY A 11 21.03 -28.62 -11.62
N GLN A 12 21.82 -29.68 -11.64
CA GLN A 12 22.72 -29.95 -12.76
C GLN A 12 21.96 -30.52 -13.97
N ALA A 13 20.76 -31.05 -13.76
CA ALA A 13 19.89 -31.57 -14.82
C ALA A 13 18.75 -30.58 -15.08
N LYS A 14 19.04 -29.61 -15.92
CA LYS A 14 18.08 -28.65 -16.44
C LYS A 14 16.95 -29.38 -17.17
N GLY A 15 15.71 -29.15 -16.76
CA GLY A 15 14.54 -29.47 -17.56
C GLY A 15 14.38 -28.42 -18.68
N GLU A 16 13.85 -28.84 -19.80
CA GLU A 16 13.38 -27.94 -20.83
C GLU A 16 11.87 -27.75 -20.63
N THR A 17 11.47 -26.51 -20.44
CA THR A 17 10.08 -26.15 -20.19
C THR A 17 9.56 -25.19 -21.27
N ARG A 18 8.25 -25.20 -21.45
CA ARG A 18 7.55 -24.27 -22.31
C ARG A 18 6.35 -23.70 -21.56
N VAL A 19 6.15 -22.39 -21.68
CA VAL A 19 5.03 -21.71 -21.05
C VAL A 19 4.10 -21.15 -22.11
N SER A 20 2.82 -21.47 -21.97
CA SER A 20 1.76 -20.93 -22.83
C SER A 20 0.70 -20.27 -21.98
N VAL A 21 0.02 -19.28 -22.56
CA VAL A 21 -1.03 -18.49 -21.93
C VAL A 21 -2.32 -18.55 -22.73
N SER A 22 -3.44 -18.38 -22.05
CA SER A 22 -4.75 -18.34 -22.69
C SER A 22 -5.68 -17.35 -21.99
N THR A 23 -6.61 -16.77 -22.74
CA THR A 23 -7.67 -15.90 -22.22
C THR A 23 -8.96 -16.66 -21.90
N ASP A 24 -9.16 -17.84 -22.49
CA ASP A 24 -10.42 -18.60 -22.46
C ASP A 24 -10.24 -20.08 -22.11
N GLY A 25 -9.00 -20.57 -22.09
CA GLY A 25 -8.66 -21.98 -21.90
C GLY A 25 -8.67 -22.83 -23.16
N ASP A 26 -9.16 -22.31 -24.27
CA ASP A 26 -9.27 -23.00 -25.55
C ASP A 26 -8.14 -22.60 -26.52
N ALA A 27 -7.96 -21.30 -26.74
CA ALA A 27 -6.87 -20.79 -27.58
C ALA A 27 -5.63 -20.55 -26.73
N TRP A 28 -4.51 -21.20 -27.11
CA TRP A 28 -3.25 -21.15 -26.38
C TRP A 28 -2.16 -20.48 -27.22
N PHE A 29 -1.46 -19.53 -26.60
CA PHE A 29 -0.37 -18.77 -27.18
C PHE A 29 0.92 -19.08 -26.43
N LEU A 30 1.96 -19.46 -27.17
CA LEU A 30 3.27 -19.72 -26.60
C LEU A 30 3.92 -18.39 -26.19
N LEU A 31 4.51 -18.33 -25.00
CA LEU A 31 5.42 -17.25 -24.66
C LEU A 31 6.76 -17.53 -25.32
N ASN A 32 7.20 -16.63 -26.19
CA ASN A 32 8.37 -16.82 -27.05
C ASN A 32 9.62 -17.22 -26.25
N PRO A 33 10.12 -18.46 -26.42
CA PRO A 33 11.22 -18.98 -25.61
C PRO A 33 12.57 -18.29 -25.89
N GLU A 34 12.69 -17.56 -27.02
CA GLU A 34 13.88 -16.78 -27.31
C GLU A 34 14.00 -15.52 -26.48
N LEU A 35 12.86 -15.03 -25.92
CA LEU A 35 12.79 -13.87 -25.06
C LEU A 35 12.74 -14.26 -23.56
N ALA A 36 12.46 -15.52 -23.28
CA ALA A 36 12.38 -16.01 -21.90
C ALA A 36 13.75 -15.95 -21.23
N PRO A 37 13.82 -15.54 -19.96
CA PRO A 37 15.08 -15.44 -19.23
C PRO A 37 15.75 -16.81 -19.08
N VAL A 38 17.06 -16.85 -19.24
CA VAL A 38 17.89 -18.08 -19.13
C VAL A 38 17.96 -18.59 -17.69
N LEU A 39 17.36 -17.89 -16.75
CA LEU A 39 17.40 -18.18 -15.30
C LEU A 39 16.47 -19.30 -14.86
N ASP A 40 15.59 -19.75 -15.76
CA ASP A 40 14.70 -20.85 -15.47
C ASP A 40 15.48 -22.11 -15.05
N SER A 41 15.12 -22.70 -13.94
CA SER A 41 15.68 -23.93 -13.37
C SER A 41 17.02 -23.82 -12.63
N TYR A 42 17.69 -22.65 -12.57
CA TYR A 42 19.02 -22.56 -11.92
C TYR A 42 19.03 -21.88 -10.58
N PHE A 43 18.09 -20.99 -10.30
CA PHE A 43 18.15 -20.14 -9.13
C PHE A 43 17.10 -20.52 -8.10
N PRO A 44 17.53 -20.74 -6.84
CA PRO A 44 16.61 -21.11 -5.79
C PRO A 44 15.65 -19.96 -5.46
N THR A 45 14.47 -20.33 -4.96
CA THR A 45 13.51 -19.40 -4.42
C THR A 45 13.98 -18.89 -3.06
N ASP A 46 13.95 -17.57 -2.85
CA ASP A 46 14.11 -16.98 -1.52
C ASP A 46 12.75 -16.89 -0.84
N GLY A 47 12.47 -17.77 0.10
CA GLY A 47 11.21 -17.78 0.84
C GLY A 47 11.00 -16.55 1.74
N GLY A 48 12.02 -15.72 1.94
CA GLY A 48 11.95 -14.43 2.63
C GLY A 48 11.70 -13.25 1.69
N GLY A 49 11.82 -13.46 0.36
CA GLY A 49 11.65 -12.43 -0.64
C GLY A 49 10.21 -12.22 -1.10
N ASP A 50 10.00 -11.13 -1.83
CA ASP A 50 8.71 -10.79 -2.43
C ASP A 50 8.55 -11.50 -3.78
N PHE A 51 7.63 -12.45 -3.88
CA PHE A 51 7.32 -13.18 -5.10
C PHE A 51 6.54 -12.35 -6.13
N SER A 52 6.11 -11.15 -5.78
CA SER A 52 5.53 -10.19 -6.72
C SER A 52 6.58 -9.35 -7.45
N LEU A 53 7.83 -9.36 -6.97
CA LEU A 53 8.96 -8.71 -7.61
C LEU A 53 9.71 -9.70 -8.49
N PRO A 54 9.84 -9.46 -9.81
CA PRO A 54 10.64 -10.30 -10.66
C PRO A 54 12.14 -10.14 -10.35
N VAL A 55 12.90 -11.19 -10.53
CA VAL A 55 14.37 -11.08 -10.62
C VAL A 55 14.73 -10.29 -11.86
N ASN A 56 15.78 -9.49 -11.79
CA ASN A 56 16.29 -8.76 -12.95
C ASN A 56 16.59 -9.72 -14.10
N PRO A 57 15.90 -9.61 -15.25
CA PRO A 57 16.00 -10.56 -16.35
C PRO A 57 17.34 -10.53 -17.09
N VAL A 58 18.17 -9.53 -16.86
CA VAL A 58 19.51 -9.46 -17.48
C VAL A 58 20.57 -10.23 -16.71
N LEU A 59 20.28 -10.74 -15.50
CA LEU A 59 21.21 -11.52 -14.73
C LEU A 59 21.51 -12.85 -15.41
N ALA A 60 22.77 -13.20 -15.42
CA ALA A 60 23.28 -14.45 -15.95
C ALA A 60 23.92 -15.28 -14.81
N LYS A 61 24.14 -16.56 -15.06
CA LYS A 61 24.77 -17.47 -14.10
C LYS A 61 26.09 -16.93 -13.52
N GLY A 62 26.87 -16.20 -14.36
CA GLY A 62 28.14 -15.62 -13.94
C GLY A 62 28.01 -14.54 -12.86
N ASP A 63 26.89 -13.83 -12.79
CA ASP A 63 26.66 -12.77 -11.80
C ASP A 63 26.53 -13.32 -10.39
N PHE A 64 26.18 -14.60 -10.27
CA PHE A 64 26.03 -15.31 -9.01
C PHE A 64 27.27 -16.08 -8.57
N ALA A 65 28.32 -16.08 -9.40
CA ALA A 65 29.53 -16.77 -9.07
C ALA A 65 30.23 -16.12 -7.87
N GLU A 66 30.77 -16.95 -6.97
CA GLU A 66 31.66 -16.56 -5.86
C GLU A 66 31.04 -15.72 -4.71
N GLY A 67 29.73 -15.50 -4.68
CA GLY A 67 29.12 -14.60 -3.67
C GLY A 67 28.34 -15.28 -2.56
N GLY A 68 28.01 -16.55 -2.69
CA GLY A 68 27.19 -17.27 -1.73
C GLY A 68 25.82 -16.62 -1.49
N LEU A 69 25.21 -16.89 -0.34
CA LEU A 69 23.89 -16.40 0.03
C LEU A 69 23.77 -14.87 -0.02
N ALA A 70 24.79 -14.15 0.45
CA ALA A 70 24.77 -12.69 0.46
C ALA A 70 24.65 -12.09 -0.96
N ARG A 71 25.34 -12.71 -1.94
CA ARG A 71 25.27 -12.28 -3.33
C ARG A 71 23.89 -12.55 -3.96
N PHE A 72 23.27 -13.68 -3.65
CA PHE A 72 21.91 -13.95 -4.10
C PHE A 72 20.93 -12.92 -3.55
N THR A 73 20.98 -12.64 -2.26
CA THR A 73 20.10 -11.65 -1.63
C THR A 73 20.28 -10.26 -2.25
N GLU A 74 21.53 -9.86 -2.51
CA GLU A 74 21.84 -8.59 -3.18
C GLU A 74 21.25 -8.54 -4.60
N LEU A 75 21.49 -9.57 -5.41
CA LEU A 75 21.05 -9.61 -6.82
C LEU A 75 19.53 -9.77 -6.94
N TYR A 76 18.90 -10.45 -5.99
CA TYR A 76 17.44 -10.57 -5.97
C TYR A 76 16.76 -9.26 -5.55
N ALA A 77 17.48 -8.36 -4.87
CA ALA A 77 16.98 -7.03 -4.49
C ALA A 77 15.58 -7.06 -3.84
N GLY A 78 15.36 -8.04 -2.97
CA GLY A 78 14.07 -8.27 -2.29
C GLY A 78 13.10 -9.18 -3.04
N SER A 79 13.40 -9.60 -4.28
CA SER A 79 12.59 -10.60 -5.00
C SER A 79 12.65 -11.97 -4.32
N GLY A 80 11.55 -12.71 -4.39
CA GLY A 80 11.50 -14.14 -4.01
C GLY A 80 12.19 -15.08 -4.99
N GLY A 81 12.80 -14.58 -6.05
CA GLY A 81 13.43 -15.39 -7.10
C GLY A 81 12.43 -15.88 -8.15
N GLY A 82 12.89 -16.80 -8.99
CA GLY A 82 12.08 -17.39 -10.06
C GLY A 82 12.25 -16.67 -11.41
N SER A 83 11.68 -17.26 -12.45
CA SER A 83 11.77 -16.75 -13.82
C SER A 83 10.57 -15.87 -14.16
N GLY A 84 10.82 -14.67 -14.68
CA GLY A 84 9.77 -13.77 -15.16
C GLY A 84 9.43 -14.04 -16.62
N TYR A 85 8.13 -14.01 -16.94
CA TYR A 85 7.63 -14.11 -18.31
C TYR A 85 6.71 -12.93 -18.59
N ASP A 86 6.96 -12.20 -19.68
CA ASP A 86 6.10 -11.12 -20.12
C ASP A 86 4.99 -11.69 -21.03
N ILE A 87 3.73 -11.37 -20.74
CA ILE A 87 2.60 -11.77 -21.60
C ILE A 87 2.67 -11.17 -23.00
N ALA A 88 3.39 -10.05 -23.16
CA ALA A 88 3.65 -9.45 -24.49
C ALA A 88 4.52 -10.33 -25.40
N TRP A 89 5.17 -11.36 -24.86
CA TRP A 89 5.91 -12.35 -25.64
C TRP A 89 5.02 -13.42 -26.28
N ALA A 90 3.72 -13.34 -26.10
CA ALA A 90 2.77 -14.29 -26.70
C ALA A 90 2.88 -14.29 -28.23
N ILE A 91 3.02 -15.50 -28.80
CA ILE A 91 3.08 -15.72 -30.25
C ILE A 91 2.04 -16.77 -30.65
N ASP A 92 1.54 -16.65 -31.89
CA ASP A 92 0.66 -17.63 -32.50
C ASP A 92 1.44 -18.83 -33.09
N THR A 93 0.74 -19.73 -33.74
CA THR A 93 1.34 -20.91 -34.42
C THR A 93 2.25 -20.56 -35.56
N ASP A 94 2.15 -19.34 -36.11
CA ASP A 94 3.03 -18.82 -37.18
C ASP A 94 4.20 -18.02 -36.59
N ASN A 95 4.41 -18.04 -35.26
CA ASN A 95 5.39 -17.24 -34.50
C ASN A 95 5.19 -15.73 -34.65
N LYS A 96 3.97 -15.26 -34.88
CA LYS A 96 3.65 -13.83 -34.91
C LYS A 96 3.22 -13.34 -33.53
N PRO A 97 3.66 -12.16 -33.13
CA PRO A 97 3.23 -11.57 -31.84
C PRO A 97 1.71 -11.43 -31.75
N VAL A 98 1.16 -11.79 -30.59
CA VAL A 98 -0.26 -11.67 -30.28
C VAL A 98 -0.43 -10.75 -29.08
N ALA A 99 -1.23 -9.70 -29.24
CA ALA A 99 -1.57 -8.81 -28.12
C ALA A 99 -2.71 -9.42 -27.31
N LEU A 100 -2.43 -9.80 -26.06
CA LEU A 100 -3.41 -10.32 -25.13
C LEU A 100 -3.76 -9.23 -24.12
N GLY A 101 -5.05 -8.86 -24.03
CA GLY A 101 -5.53 -7.89 -23.06
C GLY A 101 -5.56 -8.41 -21.62
N GLN A 102 -5.65 -9.74 -21.46
CA GLN A 102 -5.65 -10.44 -20.18
C GLN A 102 -5.20 -11.89 -20.38
N VAL A 103 -4.75 -12.53 -19.31
CA VAL A 103 -4.45 -13.95 -19.23
C VAL A 103 -5.21 -14.53 -18.05
N GLN A 104 -5.96 -15.61 -18.28
CA GLN A 104 -6.69 -16.33 -17.24
C GLN A 104 -6.10 -17.71 -16.96
N PHE A 105 -5.42 -18.29 -17.94
CA PHE A 105 -4.88 -19.63 -17.85
C PHE A 105 -3.40 -19.65 -18.23
N LEU A 106 -2.63 -20.42 -17.47
CA LEU A 106 -1.23 -20.71 -17.69
C LEU A 106 -1.05 -22.21 -17.93
N ARG A 107 -0.22 -22.58 -18.89
CA ARG A 107 0.17 -23.95 -19.15
C ARG A 107 1.69 -24.05 -19.11
N PHE A 108 2.18 -24.95 -18.26
CA PHE A 108 3.58 -25.33 -18.20
C PHE A 108 3.74 -26.72 -18.78
N GLU A 109 4.61 -26.85 -19.77
CA GLU A 109 4.93 -28.12 -20.40
C GLU A 109 6.39 -28.45 -20.12
N VAL A 110 6.67 -29.61 -19.54
CA VAL A 110 8.01 -30.14 -19.37
C VAL A 110 8.34 -31.01 -20.58
N LEU A 111 9.19 -30.49 -21.47
CA LEU A 111 9.54 -31.16 -22.74
C LEU A 111 10.61 -32.22 -22.54
N SER A 112 11.53 -31.97 -21.59
CA SER A 112 12.58 -32.94 -21.22
C SER A 112 13.04 -32.69 -19.78
N GLY A 113 13.63 -33.70 -19.15
CA GLY A 113 14.18 -33.59 -17.80
C GLY A 113 13.12 -33.45 -16.70
N LYS A 114 13.36 -32.57 -15.76
CA LYS A 114 12.48 -32.27 -14.62
C LYS A 114 12.35 -30.76 -14.44
N ALA A 115 11.18 -30.30 -14.06
CA ALA A 115 10.94 -28.96 -13.59
C ALA A 115 10.19 -29.00 -12.27
N GLU A 116 10.45 -28.04 -11.41
CA GLU A 116 9.71 -27.79 -10.17
C GLU A 116 9.04 -26.43 -10.32
N ILE A 117 7.75 -26.38 -10.00
CA ILE A 117 6.95 -25.17 -9.99
C ILE A 117 6.45 -25.02 -8.55
N ASP A 118 7.10 -24.13 -7.80
CA ASP A 118 6.72 -23.87 -6.42
C ASP A 118 5.49 -22.96 -6.36
N ALA A 119 5.47 -21.93 -7.17
CA ALA A 119 4.36 -20.98 -7.25
C ALA A 119 4.37 -20.24 -8.59
N VAL A 120 3.23 -19.65 -8.91
CA VAL A 120 3.08 -18.69 -10.01
C VAL A 120 2.60 -17.40 -9.43
N SER A 121 3.29 -16.32 -9.74
CA SER A 121 2.94 -14.98 -9.30
C SER A 121 2.67 -14.08 -10.51
N ASP A 122 1.62 -13.29 -10.44
CA ASP A 122 1.39 -12.21 -11.37
C ASP A 122 2.27 -11.03 -10.95
N THR A 123 3.36 -10.84 -11.70
CA THR A 123 4.33 -9.75 -11.51
C THR A 123 4.06 -8.60 -12.47
N ARG A 124 2.80 -8.40 -12.91
CA ARG A 124 2.53 -7.23 -13.73
C ARG A 124 3.36 -6.08 -13.20
N PRO A 125 3.89 -5.18 -14.11
CA PRO A 125 4.38 -3.91 -13.65
C PRO A 125 3.23 -3.33 -12.85
N GLN A 126 3.38 -3.43 -11.56
CA GLN A 126 2.35 -3.05 -10.66
C GLN A 126 2.04 -1.63 -11.02
N THR A 127 0.83 -1.34 -11.44
CA THR A 127 0.27 -0.06 -11.09
C THR A 127 0.56 0.03 -9.61
N LYS A 128 1.69 0.63 -9.28
CA LYS A 128 2.45 0.59 -8.04
C LYS A 128 1.61 0.12 -6.88
N ASN A 129 1.88 -1.08 -6.34
CA ASN A 129 1.45 -1.38 -4.99
C ASN A 129 2.18 -0.38 -4.12
N LEU A 130 1.49 0.67 -3.75
CA LEU A 130 1.94 1.56 -2.72
C LEU A 130 1.58 0.92 -1.38
N ALA A 131 2.31 -0.11 -1.01
CA ALA A 131 2.43 -0.46 0.38
C ALA A 131 3.70 0.25 0.87
N TRP A 132 3.55 1.49 1.33
CA TRP A 132 4.63 2.16 2.02
C TRP A 132 4.51 1.80 3.50
N GLY A 133 5.29 0.84 3.95
CA GLY A 133 5.59 0.71 5.35
C GLY A 133 6.73 1.67 5.68
N PHE A 134 6.46 2.71 6.43
CA PHE A 134 7.51 3.48 7.09
C PHE A 134 7.60 3.00 8.52
N GLU A 135 8.61 2.23 8.82
CA GLU A 135 9.06 2.07 10.19
C GLU A 135 9.92 3.28 10.53
N GLY A 136 9.28 4.38 10.88
CA GLY A 136 9.91 5.59 11.37
C GLY A 136 10.77 6.34 10.33
N PHE A 137 11.02 7.61 10.58
CA PHE A 137 11.98 8.44 9.83
C PHE A 137 13.44 8.12 10.25
N SER A 138 13.81 6.83 10.21
CA SER A 138 15.14 6.34 10.60
C SER A 138 16.26 6.82 9.68
N SER A 139 15.91 7.32 8.49
CA SER A 139 16.83 7.92 7.54
C SER A 139 16.26 9.24 7.02
N ASP A 140 17.10 10.08 6.42
CA ASP A 140 16.69 11.38 5.89
C ASP A 140 15.49 11.22 4.93
N PRO A 141 14.32 11.77 5.28
CA PRO A 141 13.13 11.65 4.44
C PRO A 141 13.30 12.30 3.07
N MET A 142 14.08 13.36 2.95
CA MET A 142 14.33 14.03 1.67
C MET A 142 15.09 13.11 0.71
N ALA A 143 15.99 12.27 1.22
CA ALA A 143 16.68 11.25 0.44
C ALA A 143 15.74 10.09 0.03
N ASN A 144 14.59 9.97 0.68
CA ASN A 144 13.60 8.90 0.46
C ASN A 144 12.35 9.36 -0.29
N GLY A 145 12.45 10.42 -1.07
CA GLY A 145 11.40 10.89 -1.96
C GLY A 145 10.35 11.78 -1.31
N TRP A 146 10.58 12.24 -0.08
CA TRP A 146 9.80 13.33 0.51
C TRP A 146 10.25 14.67 -0.06
N ALA A 147 9.36 15.63 -0.03
CA ALA A 147 9.61 17.01 -0.45
C ALA A 147 8.88 17.98 0.48
N MET A 148 9.32 19.23 0.48
CA MET A 148 8.70 20.33 1.22
C MET A 148 8.23 21.42 0.27
N HIS A 149 7.18 22.13 0.68
CA HIS A 149 6.70 23.34 0.04
C HIS A 149 6.20 24.30 1.13
N GLY A 150 6.38 25.60 0.93
CA GLY A 150 6.01 26.63 1.91
C GLY A 150 7.11 26.89 2.94
N ASP A 151 6.74 27.07 4.21
CA ASP A 151 7.69 27.34 5.30
C ASP A 151 8.33 26.05 5.81
N GLU A 152 9.55 25.75 5.34
CA GLU A 152 10.30 24.55 5.71
C GLU A 152 10.65 24.48 7.21
N SER A 153 10.59 25.60 7.93
CA SER A 153 10.88 25.64 9.36
C SER A 153 9.86 24.84 10.21
N LEU A 154 8.70 24.55 9.62
CA LEU A 154 7.64 23.77 10.26
C LEU A 154 7.93 22.27 10.30
N PHE A 155 8.90 21.79 9.51
CA PHE A 155 9.21 20.39 9.33
C PHE A 155 10.68 20.12 9.61
N LYS A 156 11.00 19.48 10.73
CA LYS A 156 12.38 19.28 11.18
C LYS A 156 12.65 17.82 11.44
N TRP A 157 13.40 17.20 10.56
CA TRP A 157 13.89 15.86 10.81
C TRP A 157 15.07 15.87 11.79
N ASN A 158 15.03 14.96 12.76
CA ASN A 158 16.09 14.76 13.72
C ASN A 158 16.73 13.39 13.48
N ALA A 159 17.97 13.37 13.01
CA ALA A 159 18.72 12.16 12.71
C ALA A 159 19.03 11.31 13.97
N GLU A 160 19.16 11.93 15.14
CA GLU A 160 19.47 11.20 16.38
C GLU A 160 18.28 10.43 16.92
N SER A 161 17.09 11.02 16.83
CA SER A 161 15.85 10.38 17.29
C SER A 161 15.15 9.58 16.19
N GLY A 162 15.53 9.76 14.92
CA GLY A 162 14.82 9.17 13.77
C GLY A 162 13.38 9.65 13.64
N ALA A 163 13.06 10.86 14.10
CA ALA A 163 11.71 11.38 14.12
C ALA A 163 11.58 12.69 13.34
N LEU A 164 10.42 12.92 12.75
CA LEU A 164 10.03 14.18 12.13
C LEU A 164 9.26 15.03 13.15
N ALA A 165 9.90 16.08 13.66
CA ALA A 165 9.24 17.07 14.49
C ALA A 165 8.46 18.06 13.61
N LEU A 166 7.21 18.28 13.98
CA LEU A 166 6.25 19.04 13.22
C LEU A 166 5.75 20.25 14.00
N THR A 167 5.48 21.32 13.28
CA THR A 167 4.75 22.48 13.76
C THR A 167 3.60 22.79 12.80
N TRP A 168 2.39 22.82 13.30
CA TRP A 168 1.23 23.37 12.59
C TRP A 168 1.03 24.80 13.10
N ASP A 169 1.17 25.76 12.21
CA ASP A 169 1.11 27.17 12.54
C ASP A 169 0.28 27.92 11.49
N SER A 170 -0.95 28.25 11.85
CA SER A 170 -1.91 28.89 10.96
C SER A 170 -1.58 30.33 10.58
N GLU A 171 -0.57 30.96 11.21
CA GLU A 171 -0.04 32.25 10.84
C GLU A 171 0.89 32.18 9.61
N LYS A 172 1.44 30.99 9.36
CA LYS A 172 2.34 30.71 8.25
C LYS A 172 1.57 30.47 6.94
N PRO A 173 2.22 30.61 5.78
CA PRO A 173 1.64 30.19 4.50
C PRO A 173 1.30 28.70 4.50
N ASN A 174 0.40 28.28 3.61
CA ASN A 174 0.18 26.87 3.35
C ASN A 174 1.51 26.15 3.12
N SER A 175 1.78 25.15 3.93
CA SER A 175 3.06 24.45 3.97
C SER A 175 2.84 22.95 4.03
N TYR A 176 3.58 22.23 3.22
CA TYR A 176 3.40 20.80 3.03
C TYR A 176 4.73 20.05 3.17
N PHE A 177 4.71 19.02 4.01
CA PHE A 177 5.70 17.97 3.97
C PHE A 177 5.05 16.75 3.32
N TYR A 178 5.43 16.43 2.09
CA TYR A 178 4.67 15.51 1.27
C TYR A 178 5.55 14.50 0.55
N ARG A 179 4.94 13.38 0.21
CA ARG A 179 5.55 12.36 -0.64
C ARG A 179 4.61 12.00 -1.79
N PRO A 180 5.07 12.15 -3.05
CA PRO A 180 4.31 11.73 -4.22
C PRO A 180 4.02 10.22 -4.18
N LEU A 181 2.81 9.84 -4.50
CA LEU A 181 2.40 8.43 -4.60
C LEU A 181 2.99 7.76 -5.85
N GLY A 182 3.30 8.54 -6.87
CA GLY A 182 3.70 8.06 -8.17
C GLY A 182 2.54 7.45 -8.97
N LEU A 183 1.32 7.63 -8.49
CA LEU A 183 0.06 7.34 -9.18
C LEU A 183 -1.00 8.30 -8.66
N THR A 184 -2.13 8.39 -9.36
CA THR A 184 -3.30 9.14 -8.93
C THR A 184 -4.35 8.15 -8.43
N LEU A 185 -4.87 8.40 -7.22
CA LEU A 185 -6.00 7.69 -6.64
C LEU A 185 -7.28 8.48 -6.88
N THR A 186 -8.36 7.78 -7.19
CA THR A 186 -9.68 8.32 -7.51
C THR A 186 -10.77 7.59 -6.72
N GLU A 187 -12.02 7.99 -6.87
CA GLU A 187 -13.13 7.28 -6.22
C GLU A 187 -13.32 5.82 -6.72
N GLY A 188 -12.69 5.46 -7.83
CA GLY A 188 -12.70 4.09 -8.35
C GLY A 188 -11.71 3.16 -7.63
N ASP A 189 -10.82 3.69 -6.82
CA ASP A 189 -9.77 2.93 -6.16
C ASP A 189 -10.14 2.59 -4.71
N HIS A 190 -9.84 1.36 -4.30
CA HIS A 190 -9.94 0.98 -2.90
C HIS A 190 -8.57 1.13 -2.25
N PHE A 191 -8.44 2.00 -1.27
CA PHE A 191 -7.18 2.28 -0.62
C PHE A 191 -7.36 2.60 0.88
N ALA A 192 -6.28 2.46 1.61
CA ALA A 192 -6.20 2.90 2.99
C ALA A 192 -4.83 3.51 3.28
N PHE A 193 -4.79 4.42 4.23
CA PHE A 193 -3.54 4.92 4.78
C PHE A 193 -3.64 5.02 6.31
N THR A 194 -2.47 4.94 6.96
CA THR A 194 -2.37 5.16 8.40
C THR A 194 -1.17 6.02 8.73
N PHE A 195 -1.21 6.54 9.93
CA PHE A 195 -0.11 7.22 10.59
C PHE A 195 -0.30 7.19 12.10
N ASP A 196 0.79 7.34 12.82
CA ASP A 196 0.78 7.66 14.24
C ASP A 196 1.01 9.15 14.43
N ILE A 197 0.30 9.76 15.39
CA ILE A 197 0.45 11.17 15.73
C ILE A 197 0.52 11.34 17.25
N VAL A 198 1.42 12.22 17.68
CA VAL A 198 1.53 12.68 19.07
C VAL A 198 1.62 14.19 19.10
N PHE A 199 0.83 14.82 19.93
CA PHE A 199 0.94 16.25 20.20
C PHE A 199 1.79 16.49 21.45
N ASN A 200 2.76 17.41 21.31
CA ASN A 200 3.55 17.92 22.43
C ASN A 200 2.91 19.20 23.02
N GLN A 201 2.29 19.99 22.18
CA GLN A 201 1.59 21.20 22.54
C GLN A 201 0.49 21.51 21.54
N VAL A 202 -0.62 22.05 22.02
CA VAL A 202 -1.72 22.54 21.19
C VAL A 202 -2.26 23.83 21.79
N LYS A 203 -2.38 24.86 20.95
CA LYS A 203 -2.99 26.16 21.29
C LYS A 203 -3.93 26.57 20.17
N ALA A 204 -5.23 26.49 20.43
CA ALA A 204 -6.26 27.01 19.55
C ALA A 204 -6.61 28.46 19.95
N GLY A 205 -6.99 29.28 18.98
CA GLY A 205 -7.40 30.66 19.22
C GLY A 205 -6.33 31.53 19.89
N TYR A 206 -5.07 31.32 19.53
CA TYR A 206 -3.94 31.94 20.25
C TYR A 206 -3.57 33.35 19.75
N LEU A 207 -4.06 33.74 18.57
CA LEU A 207 -3.79 35.07 17.98
C LEU A 207 -4.89 36.07 18.35
N ASP A 208 -4.48 37.32 18.61
CA ASP A 208 -5.41 38.41 18.83
C ASP A 208 -6.31 38.62 17.61
N GLY A 209 -7.64 38.67 17.85
CA GLY A 209 -8.63 38.81 16.78
C GLY A 209 -8.96 37.49 16.03
N GLN A 210 -8.32 36.35 16.40
CA GLN A 210 -8.56 35.04 15.81
C GLN A 210 -8.83 33.98 16.91
N PRO A 211 -9.93 34.13 17.66
CA PRO A 211 -10.18 33.32 18.86
C PRO A 211 -10.68 31.89 18.60
N TYR A 212 -11.02 31.56 17.34
CA TYR A 212 -11.54 30.25 17.02
C TYR A 212 -10.41 29.28 16.68
N THR A 213 -10.73 27.98 16.73
CA THR A 213 -9.79 26.91 16.39
C THR A 213 -9.53 26.84 14.90
N PHE A 214 -8.38 26.30 14.55
CA PHE A 214 -8.05 25.90 13.18
C PHE A 214 -7.60 24.45 13.16
N GLU A 215 -7.31 23.89 11.99
CA GLU A 215 -7.10 22.46 11.80
C GLU A 215 -5.63 22.03 11.83
N VAL A 216 -5.39 20.83 12.36
CA VAL A 216 -4.23 20.00 12.04
C VAL A 216 -4.68 19.02 10.96
N ALA A 217 -4.00 18.95 9.83
CA ALA A 217 -4.42 18.17 8.67
C ALA A 217 -3.34 17.18 8.21
N LEU A 218 -3.75 15.93 7.96
CA LEU A 218 -2.92 14.88 7.36
C LEU A 218 -3.77 14.05 6.39
N GLY A 219 -3.21 13.73 5.23
CA GLY A 219 -3.95 12.87 4.31
C GLY A 219 -3.41 12.89 2.89
N LEU A 220 -4.31 12.69 1.95
CA LEU A 220 -4.02 12.64 0.54
C LEU A 220 -4.46 13.93 -0.14
N VAL A 221 -3.59 14.48 -0.97
CA VAL A 221 -3.86 15.69 -1.75
C VAL A 221 -3.45 15.50 -3.21
N ASN A 222 -3.99 16.32 -4.09
CA ASN A 222 -3.33 16.59 -5.37
C ASN A 222 -2.32 17.69 -5.14
N ILE A 223 -1.04 17.37 -5.25
CA ILE A 223 0.01 18.30 -4.81
C ILE A 223 0.11 19.57 -5.66
N GLU A 224 -0.21 19.50 -6.94
CA GLU A 224 -0.24 20.70 -7.79
C GLU A 224 -1.43 21.60 -7.45
N SER A 225 -2.59 21.02 -7.15
CA SER A 225 -3.74 21.78 -6.65
C SER A 225 -3.44 22.42 -5.29
N ALA A 226 -2.81 21.67 -4.38
CA ALA A 226 -2.50 22.16 -3.04
C ALA A 226 -1.48 23.31 -3.03
N LYS A 227 -0.55 23.33 -3.97
CA LYS A 227 0.45 24.42 -4.12
C LYS A 227 -0.10 25.68 -4.81
N ALA A 228 -1.31 25.61 -5.39
CA ALA A 228 -1.87 26.76 -6.07
C ALA A 228 -2.19 27.89 -5.10
N ASP A 229 -1.91 29.14 -5.49
CA ASP A 229 -2.16 30.33 -4.66
C ASP A 229 -3.61 30.48 -4.22
N VAL A 230 -4.55 29.90 -4.98
CA VAL A 230 -5.99 29.93 -4.71
C VAL A 230 -6.45 28.81 -3.77
N PHE A 231 -5.55 27.87 -3.41
CA PHE A 231 -5.91 26.79 -2.52
C PHE A 231 -6.17 27.33 -1.12
N ASN A 232 -7.40 27.14 -0.65
CA ASN A 232 -7.84 27.66 0.63
C ASN A 232 -8.53 26.56 1.43
N ARG A 233 -8.06 26.31 2.68
CA ARG A 233 -8.70 25.41 3.61
C ARG A 233 -9.53 26.20 4.63
N GLY A 234 -10.39 25.47 5.35
CA GLY A 234 -11.30 26.03 6.34
C GLY A 234 -12.70 26.34 5.81
N THR A 235 -12.84 26.72 4.56
CA THR A 235 -14.17 26.92 3.91
C THR A 235 -14.57 25.75 3.01
N GLY A 236 -13.62 24.94 2.56
CA GLY A 236 -13.81 23.80 1.66
C GLY A 236 -14.13 24.17 0.21
N THR A 237 -14.29 25.44 -0.14
CA THR A 237 -14.75 25.85 -1.48
C THR A 237 -13.65 25.92 -2.53
N ASP A 238 -12.41 26.20 -2.13
CA ASP A 238 -11.27 26.38 -3.04
C ASP A 238 -10.16 25.35 -2.79
N SER A 239 -10.51 24.19 -2.28
CA SER A 239 -9.59 23.11 -1.90
C SER A 239 -9.90 21.84 -2.68
N PRO A 240 -9.67 21.78 -3.99
CA PRO A 240 -9.98 20.58 -4.78
C PRO A 240 -9.02 19.44 -4.47
N ASN A 241 -9.51 18.22 -4.67
CA ASN A 241 -8.69 17.01 -4.69
C ASN A 241 -7.94 16.75 -3.38
N LEU A 242 -8.67 16.59 -2.30
CA LEU A 242 -8.12 16.17 -1.02
C LEU A 242 -8.97 15.09 -0.35
N LEU A 243 -8.33 14.33 0.52
CA LEU A 243 -8.92 13.35 1.40
C LEU A 243 -8.10 13.36 2.68
N GLU A 244 -8.61 13.99 3.74
CA GLU A 244 -7.84 14.32 4.93
C GLU A 244 -8.52 13.90 6.23
N TRP A 245 -7.70 13.63 7.20
CA TRP A 245 -8.00 13.62 8.61
C TRP A 245 -7.65 14.99 9.18
N ASP A 246 -8.65 15.66 9.72
CA ASP A 246 -8.52 16.96 10.34
C ASP A 246 -8.78 16.88 11.84
N TYR A 247 -7.98 17.57 12.63
CA TYR A 247 -8.19 17.69 14.06
C TYR A 247 -8.33 19.15 14.46
N PHE A 248 -9.47 19.47 15.07
CA PHE A 248 -9.80 20.80 15.61
C PHE A 248 -9.77 20.70 17.14
N PRO A 249 -8.78 21.28 17.82
CA PRO A 249 -8.62 21.10 19.26
C PRO A 249 -9.76 21.64 20.11
N ASP A 250 -10.48 22.67 19.66
CA ASP A 250 -11.62 23.28 20.37
C ASP A 250 -12.57 23.97 19.40
N THR A 251 -13.69 23.33 19.12
CA THR A 251 -14.74 23.90 18.23
C THR A 251 -15.86 24.59 18.99
N GLY A 252 -15.75 24.74 20.31
CA GLY A 252 -16.85 25.18 21.17
C GLY A 252 -17.80 24.03 21.55
N PHE A 253 -17.75 22.91 20.85
CA PHE A 253 -18.42 21.63 21.22
C PHE A 253 -17.42 20.61 21.77
N GLY A 254 -16.20 21.04 22.03
CA GLY A 254 -15.04 20.21 22.38
C GLY A 254 -14.13 19.97 21.18
N ALA A 255 -13.06 19.24 21.43
CA ALA A 255 -12.18 18.82 20.35
C ALA A 255 -12.91 17.93 19.35
N THR A 256 -12.67 18.16 18.08
CA THR A 256 -13.39 17.50 16.98
C THR A 256 -12.41 16.88 16.00
N ILE A 257 -12.68 15.66 15.56
CA ILE A 257 -12.03 15.03 14.42
C ILE A 257 -12.99 15.11 13.23
N SER A 258 -12.46 15.48 12.08
CA SER A 258 -13.18 15.49 10.82
C SER A 258 -12.47 14.62 9.81
N SER A 259 -13.23 13.78 9.11
CA SER A 259 -12.79 13.12 7.89
C SER A 259 -13.36 13.88 6.71
N ALA A 260 -12.51 14.46 5.88
CA ALA A 260 -12.91 15.36 4.80
C ALA A 260 -12.52 14.81 3.43
N ILE A 261 -13.39 14.98 2.45
CA ILE A 261 -13.12 14.72 1.02
C ILE A 261 -13.54 15.94 0.24
N ALA A 262 -12.67 16.44 -0.64
CA ALA A 262 -13.03 17.42 -1.64
C ALA A 262 -12.77 16.88 -3.05
N SER A 263 -13.76 17.07 -3.93
CA SER A 263 -13.72 16.62 -5.32
C SER A 263 -12.82 17.48 -6.20
N THR A 264 -12.65 17.08 -7.45
CA THR A 264 -11.98 17.88 -8.49
C THR A 264 -12.64 19.25 -8.72
N THR A 265 -13.92 19.39 -8.35
CA THR A 265 -14.70 20.65 -8.46
C THR A 265 -14.96 21.29 -7.10
N SER A 266 -14.16 20.97 -6.09
CA SER A 266 -14.29 21.48 -4.71
C SER A 266 -15.64 21.20 -4.04
N GLN A 267 -16.39 20.17 -4.49
CA GLN A 267 -17.51 19.66 -3.71
C GLN A 267 -16.96 19.04 -2.45
N PHE A 268 -17.60 19.31 -1.32
CA PHE A 268 -17.10 18.92 -0.01
C PHE A 268 -18.03 17.89 0.66
N ALA A 269 -17.44 16.84 1.20
CA ALA A 269 -18.10 15.86 2.04
C ALA A 269 -17.25 15.65 3.30
N ALA A 270 -17.85 15.76 4.46
CA ALA A 270 -17.15 15.56 5.72
C ALA A 270 -18.07 14.92 6.77
N GLY A 271 -17.45 14.21 7.69
CA GLY A 271 -18.04 13.76 8.94
C GLY A 271 -17.34 14.44 10.11
N PHE A 272 -17.99 14.47 11.27
CA PHE A 272 -17.47 15.12 12.47
C PHE A 272 -17.73 14.25 13.70
N THR A 273 -16.65 13.88 14.39
CA THR A 273 -16.73 13.16 15.66
C THR A 273 -16.28 14.07 16.80
N PHE A 274 -17.16 14.28 17.76
CA PHE A 274 -16.91 15.08 18.96
C PHE A 274 -17.67 14.52 20.19
N PRO A 275 -17.18 14.69 21.41
CA PRO A 275 -15.84 15.18 21.76
C PRO A 275 -14.76 14.14 21.44
N ALA A 276 -13.67 14.58 20.87
CA ALA A 276 -12.54 13.74 20.46
C ALA A 276 -11.20 14.31 20.97
N ALA A 277 -11.14 14.64 22.23
CA ALA A 277 -9.96 15.23 22.84
C ALA A 277 -8.77 14.25 22.79
N MET A 278 -7.65 14.72 22.24
CA MET A 278 -6.38 14.01 22.22
C MET A 278 -5.50 14.48 23.38
N VAL A 279 -4.98 13.53 24.13
CA VAL A 279 -4.14 13.80 25.31
C VAL A 279 -2.71 14.08 24.85
N ILE A 280 -2.15 15.17 25.35
CA ILE A 280 -0.76 15.56 25.07
C ILE A 280 0.20 14.44 25.50
N GLY A 281 1.13 14.08 24.63
CA GLY A 281 2.13 13.05 24.86
C GLY A 281 1.66 11.60 24.63
N GLU A 282 0.38 11.39 24.35
CA GLU A 282 -0.12 10.05 24.01
C GLU A 282 -0.10 9.80 22.50
N THR A 283 0.18 8.54 22.11
CA THR A 283 0.19 8.12 20.72
C THR A 283 -1.21 7.73 20.26
N TYR A 284 -1.64 8.32 19.17
CA TYR A 284 -2.85 7.95 18.45
C TYR A 284 -2.49 7.43 17.07
N SER A 285 -2.92 6.20 16.79
CA SER A 285 -2.85 5.67 15.43
C SER A 285 -4.16 5.96 14.73
N VAL A 286 -4.07 6.49 13.52
CA VAL A 286 -5.21 6.80 12.66
C VAL A 286 -5.14 5.92 11.42
N ARG A 287 -6.28 5.38 10.99
CA ARG A 287 -6.44 4.70 9.70
C ARG A 287 -7.64 5.26 8.99
N MET A 288 -7.44 5.64 7.74
CA MET A 288 -8.52 6.02 6.84
C MET A 288 -8.59 5.02 5.68
N GLU A 289 -9.80 4.57 5.35
CA GLU A 289 -10.05 3.58 4.32
C GLU A 289 -11.17 4.05 3.40
N PHE A 290 -10.88 4.22 2.11
CA PHE A 290 -11.88 4.51 1.09
C PHE A 290 -12.29 3.24 0.36
N ASN A 291 -13.60 2.97 0.35
CA ASN A 291 -14.19 1.82 -0.35
C ASN A 291 -15.03 2.31 -1.54
N PRO A 292 -14.61 2.05 -2.79
CA PRO A 292 -15.30 2.51 -3.99
C PRO A 292 -16.70 1.88 -4.15
N GLY A 293 -16.86 0.61 -3.78
CA GLY A 293 -18.15 -0.09 -3.89
C GLY A 293 -19.23 0.49 -2.96
N LYS A 294 -18.82 1.13 -1.86
CA LYS A 294 -19.71 1.82 -0.92
C LYS A 294 -19.68 3.33 -1.10
N ARG A 295 -18.75 3.85 -1.90
CA ARG A 295 -18.44 5.27 -2.03
C ARG A 295 -18.30 5.93 -0.66
N ALA A 296 -17.53 5.29 0.21
CA ALA A 296 -17.44 5.69 1.62
C ALA A 296 -15.99 5.69 2.12
N LEU A 297 -15.67 6.73 2.88
CA LEU A 297 -14.45 6.86 3.64
C LEU A 297 -14.75 6.51 5.09
N LYS A 298 -14.03 5.54 5.64
CA LYS A 298 -14.07 5.16 7.05
C LYS A 298 -12.82 5.61 7.76
N THR A 299 -12.98 6.14 8.95
CA THR A 299 -11.87 6.53 9.81
C THR A 299 -11.89 5.70 11.09
N PHE A 300 -10.74 5.15 11.42
CA PHE A 300 -10.53 4.37 12.63
C PHE A 300 -9.41 5.00 13.44
N MET A 301 -9.54 4.93 14.76
CA MET A 301 -8.49 5.36 15.67
C MET A 301 -8.20 4.32 16.72
N LEU A 302 -6.95 4.34 17.17
CA LEU A 302 -6.42 3.51 18.24
C LEU A 302 -5.55 4.39 19.13
N GLN A 303 -5.75 4.33 20.43
CA GLN A 303 -5.00 5.09 21.43
C GLN A 303 -4.08 4.15 22.21
N ASN A 304 -2.78 4.46 22.27
CA ASN A 304 -1.78 3.72 23.04
C ASN A 304 -1.86 2.19 22.86
N GLY A 305 -1.98 1.71 21.61
CA GLY A 305 -2.00 0.28 21.30
C GLY A 305 -3.27 -0.48 21.70
N LYS A 306 -4.34 0.23 22.07
CA LYS A 306 -5.67 -0.37 22.29
C LYS A 306 -6.28 -0.84 20.96
N ALA A 307 -7.44 -1.51 21.01
CA ALA A 307 -8.11 -1.97 19.80
C ALA A 307 -8.57 -0.80 18.90
N TRP A 308 -8.49 -1.00 17.59
CA TRP A 308 -9.04 -0.08 16.59
C TRP A 308 -10.54 0.12 16.81
N LYS A 309 -10.97 1.37 16.75
CA LYS A 309 -12.37 1.75 16.84
C LYS A 309 -12.72 2.60 15.61
N GLU A 310 -13.75 2.22 14.87
CA GLU A 310 -14.36 3.09 13.86
C GLU A 310 -14.96 4.31 14.55
N ILE A 311 -14.55 5.49 14.13
CA ILE A 311 -15.01 6.76 14.71
C ILE A 311 -15.86 7.55 13.74
N GLU A 312 -15.68 7.35 12.43
CA GLU A 312 -16.34 8.16 11.41
C GLU A 312 -16.58 7.35 10.14
N THR A 313 -17.66 7.63 9.45
CA THR A 313 -17.94 7.16 8.08
C THR A 313 -18.56 8.29 7.27
N VAL A 314 -17.86 8.72 6.22
CA VAL A 314 -18.34 9.71 5.24
C VAL A 314 -18.77 8.97 3.99
N THR A 315 -20.05 9.07 3.62
CA THR A 315 -20.57 8.48 2.39
C THR A 315 -20.77 9.56 1.34
N LEU A 316 -20.19 9.38 0.16
CA LEU A 316 -20.33 10.32 -0.95
C LEU A 316 -21.72 10.23 -1.55
N LYS A 317 -22.34 11.38 -1.80
CA LYS A 317 -23.60 11.49 -2.51
C LYS A 317 -23.41 11.05 -3.96
N HIS A 318 -24.51 10.65 -4.60
CA HIS A 318 -24.50 10.17 -5.99
C HIS A 318 -23.94 11.23 -6.99
N ASP A 319 -24.22 12.50 -6.74
CA ASP A 319 -23.80 13.64 -7.55
C ASP A 319 -22.43 14.22 -7.14
N PHE A 320 -21.73 13.60 -6.19
CA PHE A 320 -20.38 14.00 -5.83
C PHE A 320 -19.44 13.69 -7.00
N ALA A 321 -18.73 14.71 -7.48
CA ALA A 321 -17.72 14.55 -8.51
C ALA A 321 -16.52 13.76 -7.98
N ASP A 322 -15.81 13.10 -8.87
CA ASP A 322 -14.62 12.34 -8.52
C ASP A 322 -13.54 13.24 -7.89
N PHE A 323 -12.66 12.65 -7.13
CA PHE A 323 -11.43 13.28 -6.63
C PHE A 323 -10.21 12.65 -7.33
N ALA A 324 -9.09 13.37 -7.33
CA ALA A 324 -7.83 12.89 -7.91
C ALA A 324 -6.68 13.31 -6.99
N VAL A 325 -6.16 12.38 -6.18
CA VAL A 325 -5.07 12.65 -5.22
C VAL A 325 -3.83 11.85 -5.59
N ASP A 326 -2.64 12.46 -5.47
CA ASP A 326 -1.38 11.90 -5.96
C ASP A 326 -0.20 12.01 -4.99
N ALA A 327 -0.45 12.55 -3.79
CA ALA A 327 0.56 12.65 -2.74
C ALA A 327 -0.05 12.44 -1.36
N PHE A 328 0.72 11.84 -0.44
CA PHE A 328 0.44 11.96 0.98
C PHE A 328 1.08 13.24 1.50
N SER A 329 0.36 13.98 2.34
CA SER A 329 0.80 15.25 2.90
C SER A 329 0.53 15.35 4.39
N ILE A 330 1.50 15.90 5.10
CA ILE A 330 1.33 16.52 6.41
C ILE A 330 1.25 18.01 6.13
N SER A 331 0.07 18.59 6.37
CA SER A 331 -0.26 19.94 5.90
C SER A 331 -0.41 20.90 7.08
N SER A 332 0.26 22.04 7.02
CA SER A 332 0.02 23.17 7.90
C SER A 332 -0.61 24.30 7.07
N TYR A 333 -1.91 24.50 7.26
CA TYR A 333 -2.67 25.47 6.48
C TYR A 333 -2.69 26.85 7.12
N THR A 334 -2.79 27.88 6.31
CA THR A 334 -2.93 29.27 6.75
C THR A 334 -4.38 29.61 7.07
N ALA A 335 -4.60 30.23 8.22
CA ALA A 335 -5.88 30.89 8.56
C ALA A 335 -5.85 32.41 8.30
N LYS A 336 -4.89 32.89 7.50
CA LYS A 336 -4.69 34.30 7.24
C LYS A 336 -5.94 34.95 6.65
N GLY A 337 -6.41 36.00 7.31
CA GLY A 337 -7.62 36.71 6.92
C GLY A 337 -8.92 36.17 7.49
N GLY A 338 -8.86 35.06 8.24
CA GLY A 338 -9.97 34.50 9.01
C GLY A 338 -9.94 34.95 10.47
N ASP A 339 -10.83 34.34 11.27
CA ASP A 339 -10.99 34.56 12.70
C ASP A 339 -10.52 33.37 13.57
N SER A 340 -9.80 32.45 12.95
CA SER A 340 -9.31 31.20 13.53
C SER A 340 -7.80 31.18 13.63
N SER A 341 -7.25 30.52 14.66
CA SER A 341 -5.80 30.32 14.78
C SER A 341 -5.45 29.02 15.48
N LEU A 342 -4.30 28.46 15.10
CA LEU A 342 -3.74 27.25 15.68
C LEU A 342 -2.22 27.32 15.71
N LEU A 343 -1.66 26.97 16.86
CA LEU A 343 -0.25 26.59 16.98
C LEU A 343 -0.18 25.26 17.70
N ALA A 344 0.25 24.20 16.98
CA ALA A 344 0.44 22.88 17.54
C ALA A 344 1.85 22.37 17.19
N THR A 345 2.43 21.59 18.10
CA THR A 345 3.68 20.89 17.88
C THR A 345 3.54 19.42 18.21
N GLY A 346 4.26 18.58 17.50
CA GLY A 346 4.20 17.14 17.70
C GLY A 346 5.13 16.37 16.80
N TRP A 347 4.81 15.12 16.60
CA TRP A 347 5.48 14.27 15.63
C TRP A 347 4.48 13.30 14.98
N VAL A 348 4.82 12.85 13.79
CA VAL A 348 4.11 11.82 13.02
C VAL A 348 5.07 10.72 12.66
N ASP A 349 4.59 9.47 12.73
CA ASP A 349 5.38 8.28 12.46
C ASP A 349 4.51 7.15 11.90
N ASN A 350 5.12 5.99 11.62
CA ASN A 350 4.45 4.75 11.19
C ASN A 350 3.45 4.95 10.04
N LEU A 351 3.84 5.78 9.09
CA LEU A 351 3.01 6.12 7.96
C LEU A 351 3.02 4.99 6.94
N ALA A 352 1.84 4.52 6.55
CA ALA A 352 1.69 3.52 5.52
C ALA A 352 0.49 3.81 4.62
N ILE A 353 0.62 3.47 3.33
CA ILE A 353 -0.46 3.53 2.36
C ILE A 353 -0.54 2.20 1.63
N ALA A 354 -1.75 1.69 1.43
CA ALA A 354 -2.00 0.53 0.62
C ALA A 354 -3.16 0.78 -0.34
N VAL A 355 -3.04 0.30 -1.55
CA VAL A 355 -4.09 0.31 -2.56
C VAL A 355 -4.56 -1.11 -2.78
N ALA A 356 -5.84 -1.35 -2.52
CA ALA A 356 -6.44 -2.65 -2.74
C ALA A 356 -6.66 -2.88 -4.24
N ARG A 357 -6.37 -4.09 -4.69
CA ARG A 357 -6.67 -4.51 -6.05
C ARG A 357 -8.07 -5.11 -6.12
N SER A 358 -8.57 -5.22 -7.34
CA SER A 358 -9.85 -5.89 -7.61
C SER A 358 -9.89 -7.36 -7.17
N GLN A 359 -8.73 -7.97 -6.92
CA GLN A 359 -8.61 -9.31 -6.37
C GLN A 359 -7.59 -9.36 -5.22
N PRO A 360 -7.97 -9.93 -4.07
CA PRO A 360 -7.08 -10.09 -2.94
C PRO A 360 -5.91 -10.99 -3.28
N ARG A 361 -4.70 -10.62 -2.84
CA ARG A 361 -3.50 -11.40 -3.06
C ARG A 361 -3.01 -12.03 -1.77
N ILE A 362 -2.67 -13.30 -1.86
CA ILE A 362 -1.93 -13.99 -0.83
C ILE A 362 -0.44 -13.67 -1.04
N VAL A 363 0.20 -13.09 -0.03
CA VAL A 363 1.61 -12.77 -0.04
C VAL A 363 2.31 -13.60 1.02
N SER A 364 3.45 -14.19 0.69
CA SER A 364 4.30 -14.96 1.61
C SER A 364 3.60 -16.08 2.37
N GLY A 365 3.15 -17.12 1.67
CA GLY A 365 2.70 -18.35 2.34
C GLY A 365 3.86 -19.12 2.96
N ARG A 366 3.74 -19.54 4.24
CA ARG A 366 4.73 -20.35 4.95
C ARG A 366 4.05 -21.49 5.67
N LEU A 367 4.64 -22.67 5.59
CA LEU A 367 4.29 -23.81 6.44
C LEU A 367 5.30 -23.88 7.60
N THR A 368 4.84 -23.72 8.83
CA THR A 368 5.66 -23.80 10.03
C THR A 368 4.91 -24.59 11.09
N ASP A 369 5.55 -25.59 11.69
CA ASP A 369 5.00 -26.43 12.75
C ASP A 369 3.63 -27.06 12.40
N GLY A 370 3.46 -27.45 11.13
CA GLY A 370 2.22 -28.06 10.65
C GLY A 370 1.08 -27.06 10.38
N GLN A 371 1.30 -25.78 10.53
CA GLN A 371 0.35 -24.73 10.23
C GLN A 371 0.79 -23.94 8.99
N TRP A 372 -0.12 -23.74 8.04
CA TRP A 372 0.12 -22.83 6.94
C TRP A 372 -0.33 -21.41 7.30
N THR A 373 0.54 -20.44 7.09
CA THR A 373 0.26 -19.03 7.34
C THR A 373 0.69 -18.18 6.16
N ALA A 374 -0.09 -17.13 5.86
CA ALA A 374 0.23 -16.16 4.84
C ALA A 374 -0.30 -14.78 5.24
N ARG A 375 -0.03 -13.78 4.44
CA ARG A 375 -0.57 -12.43 4.59
C ARG A 375 -1.26 -11.99 3.30
N SER A 376 -2.28 -11.17 3.45
CA SER A 376 -2.86 -10.41 2.35
C SER A 376 -2.89 -8.94 2.75
N PHE A 377 -2.28 -8.08 1.96
CA PHE A 377 -2.29 -6.63 2.15
C PHE A 377 -3.49 -5.96 1.49
N ASP A 378 -4.48 -6.73 1.09
CA ASP A 378 -5.65 -6.25 0.41
C ASP A 378 -6.76 -5.90 1.42
N PHE A 379 -6.98 -4.62 1.67
CA PHE A 379 -8.07 -4.12 2.52
C PHE A 379 -9.46 -4.41 1.96
N GLY A 380 -9.56 -4.68 0.66
CA GLY A 380 -10.80 -5.13 0.03
C GLY A 380 -11.19 -6.55 0.40
N ALA A 381 -10.32 -7.27 1.09
CA ALA A 381 -10.53 -8.66 1.47
C ALA A 381 -11.33 -8.86 2.77
N VAL A 382 -11.78 -7.78 3.42
CA VAL A 382 -12.73 -7.87 4.55
C VAL A 382 -14.00 -8.59 4.08
N GLY A 383 -14.31 -9.71 4.72
CA GLY A 383 -15.38 -10.61 4.31
C GLY A 383 -14.95 -11.68 3.30
N SER A 384 -13.68 -11.73 2.89
CA SER A 384 -13.14 -12.83 2.10
C SER A 384 -12.99 -14.10 2.93
N VAL A 385 -13.16 -15.23 2.26
CA VAL A 385 -12.96 -16.55 2.82
C VAL A 385 -11.66 -17.13 2.27
N LEU A 386 -10.80 -17.63 3.16
CA LEU A 386 -9.66 -18.45 2.75
C LEU A 386 -10.18 -19.82 2.30
N GLU A 387 -9.85 -20.22 1.10
CA GLU A 387 -10.18 -21.52 0.57
C GLU A 387 -8.91 -22.27 0.21
N ARG A 388 -8.97 -23.60 0.33
CA ARG A 388 -7.89 -24.50 -0.06
C ARG A 388 -8.38 -25.56 -1.04
N SER A 389 -7.47 -26.04 -1.88
CA SER A 389 -7.70 -27.07 -2.88
C SER A 389 -6.50 -28.01 -2.98
N ALA A 390 -6.76 -29.29 -3.23
CA ALA A 390 -5.72 -30.26 -3.54
C ALA A 390 -5.41 -30.32 -5.05
N ASP A 391 -6.33 -29.89 -5.90
CA ASP A 391 -6.34 -30.15 -7.36
C ASP A 391 -6.68 -28.91 -8.20
N LEU A 392 -6.92 -27.75 -7.58
CA LEU A 392 -7.37 -26.52 -8.21
C LEU A 392 -8.80 -26.56 -8.78
N LEU A 393 -9.51 -27.66 -8.63
CA LEU A 393 -10.88 -27.84 -9.15
C LEU A 393 -11.92 -27.69 -8.03
N GLU A 394 -11.71 -28.39 -6.93
CA GLU A 394 -12.59 -28.32 -5.77
C GLU A 394 -11.96 -27.45 -4.68
N TRP A 395 -12.70 -26.43 -4.23
CA TRP A 395 -12.25 -25.49 -3.23
C TRP A 395 -13.08 -25.59 -1.96
N HIS A 396 -12.42 -25.72 -0.85
CA HIS A 396 -13.03 -25.89 0.46
C HIS A 396 -12.66 -24.72 1.37
N PRO A 397 -13.63 -24.08 2.04
CA PRO A 397 -13.35 -23.00 2.96
C PRO A 397 -12.52 -23.48 4.15
N VAL A 398 -11.58 -22.66 4.58
CA VAL A 398 -10.79 -22.85 5.79
C VAL A 398 -11.50 -22.11 6.93
N GLU A 399 -11.98 -22.86 7.92
CA GLU A 399 -12.70 -22.30 9.06
C GLU A 399 -11.76 -21.36 9.85
N ASN A 400 -12.24 -20.15 10.15
CA ASN A 400 -11.45 -19.08 10.80
C ASN A 400 -10.11 -18.78 10.12
N GLY A 401 -10.01 -19.04 8.82
CA GLY A 401 -8.79 -18.91 8.03
C GLY A 401 -8.34 -17.48 7.76
N VAL A 402 -9.16 -16.47 8.11
CA VAL A 402 -8.84 -15.05 7.90
C VAL A 402 -8.96 -14.30 9.22
N ARG A 403 -7.90 -13.60 9.61
CA ARG A 403 -7.86 -12.75 10.81
C ARG A 403 -7.34 -11.37 10.43
N GLU A 404 -8.00 -10.32 10.89
CA GLU A 404 -7.51 -8.94 10.71
C GLU A 404 -6.37 -8.67 11.69
N GLU A 405 -5.21 -8.25 11.16
CA GLU A 405 -4.06 -7.82 11.96
C GLU A 405 -3.58 -6.44 11.45
N GLY A 406 -4.17 -5.38 11.98
CA GLY A 406 -3.79 -4.01 11.61
C GLY A 406 -4.04 -3.74 10.12
N PHE A 407 -2.97 -3.63 9.32
CA PHE A 407 -3.01 -3.34 7.87
C PHE A 407 -3.17 -4.52 6.96
N TYR A 408 -3.07 -5.72 7.46
CA TYR A 408 -3.10 -6.91 6.63
C TYR A 408 -4.05 -7.95 7.23
N LEU A 409 -4.52 -8.81 6.37
CA LEU A 409 -5.17 -10.01 6.78
C LEU A 409 -4.12 -11.08 7.02
N ARG A 410 -4.10 -11.65 8.20
CA ARG A 410 -3.39 -12.89 8.44
C ARG A 410 -4.26 -14.05 8.01
N LEU A 411 -3.71 -14.88 7.14
CA LEU A 411 -4.33 -16.09 6.64
C LEU A 411 -3.74 -17.27 7.36
N ILE A 412 -4.58 -18.16 7.87
CA ILE A 412 -4.15 -19.29 8.70
C ILE A 412 -4.93 -20.54 8.29
N ASP A 413 -4.22 -21.62 8.01
CA ASP A 413 -4.78 -22.97 7.97
C ASP A 413 -4.08 -23.82 9.03
N GLU A 414 -4.79 -24.12 10.10
CA GLU A 414 -4.28 -24.92 11.22
C GLU A 414 -4.16 -26.42 10.87
N ASN A 415 -4.82 -26.85 9.79
CA ASN A 415 -4.82 -28.23 9.33
C ASN A 415 -4.60 -28.29 7.81
N PRO A 416 -3.42 -27.87 7.31
CA PRO A 416 -3.15 -27.87 5.88
C PRO A 416 -3.18 -29.26 5.28
N LEU A 417 -3.45 -29.34 3.98
CA LEU A 417 -3.51 -30.60 3.27
C LEU A 417 -2.17 -31.34 3.32
N VAL A 418 -2.22 -32.66 3.65
CA VAL A 418 -1.03 -33.50 3.63
C VAL A 418 -0.54 -33.66 2.19
N GLY A 419 0.73 -33.38 1.95
CA GLY A 419 1.32 -33.47 0.62
C GLY A 419 1.29 -32.16 -0.17
N GLY A 420 0.73 -31.10 0.43
CA GLY A 420 0.63 -29.77 -0.18
C GLY A 420 -0.76 -29.43 -0.67
N GLY A 421 -1.00 -28.16 -0.93
CA GLY A 421 -2.29 -27.64 -1.39
C GLY A 421 -2.17 -26.24 -1.94
N PHE A 422 -3.20 -25.82 -2.62
CA PHE A 422 -3.36 -24.47 -3.17
C PHE A 422 -4.29 -23.67 -2.27
N TYR A 423 -4.06 -22.38 -2.18
CA TYR A 423 -4.87 -21.46 -1.40
C TYR A 423 -5.31 -20.29 -2.24
N ARG A 424 -6.54 -19.82 -2.01
CA ARG A 424 -7.05 -18.58 -2.57
C ARG A 424 -7.90 -17.83 -1.55
N LEU A 425 -8.09 -16.54 -1.80
CA LEU A 425 -9.14 -15.77 -1.14
C LEU A 425 -10.32 -15.65 -2.11
N SER A 426 -11.50 -16.03 -1.66
CA SER A 426 -12.76 -15.85 -2.37
C SER A 426 -13.63 -14.80 -1.64
N ARG A 427 -14.52 -14.16 -2.36
CA ARG A 427 -15.52 -13.21 -1.83
C ARG A 427 -16.91 -13.79 -1.96
#